data_154b33d65a0193e23e0c99ee2dea66b5
#
_entry.id   154b33d65a0193e23e0c99ee2dea66b5
#
_cell.length_a   1.000
_cell.length_b   1.000
_cell.length_c   1.000
_cell.angle_alpha   90.00
_cell.angle_beta   90.00
_cell.angle_gamma   90.00
#
_symmetry.space_group_name_H-M   'P 1'
#
loop_
_entity.id
_entity.type
_entity.pdbx_description
1 polymer ?
#
loop_
_entity_poly.entity_id
_entity_poly.type
_entity_poly.pdbx_seq_one_letter_code
_entity_poly.pdbx_strand_id
1 'polypeptide(L)'
;MNLGFLYAGQGSQHPGMGADLYERFPTFRAVLDSAAEQVDFDLKEVSFTDANGVLNETRYTQPCMVAFAAGMTALLAERGIVPAAAAGLSLGEYSALHAAGVFDADTAVELVAFRGKAMEEAAAGRPSAMVAVLGLDRAALQAACNEAAKEGCVVIANYNCPGQLVLGGEKAAVEAASALAKEKGARRCLPLKVSGPFHTPLMAPAGDALAERFRTVEFREPQIPVIFNCLGAERPDGTAIPELLVRQVQSSVYMEDSLRRMAAMGLDALVEIGPGKALSGFVKKTVPELPVYAVETAAELEQLTETIKGASL
;
A
#
# COMPACT_ATOMS: atom_id res chain seq x y z
N MET A 1 -1.67 16.48 -18.89
CA MET A 1 -1.28 15.04 -18.75
C MET A 1 -2.31 14.32 -17.88
N ASN A 2 -2.74 13.15 -18.29
CA ASN A 2 -3.58 12.26 -17.49
C ASN A 2 -2.67 11.42 -16.58
N LEU A 3 -2.60 11.73 -15.30
CA LEU A 3 -1.70 11.09 -14.36
C LEU A 3 -2.42 10.04 -13.52
N GLY A 4 -1.78 8.89 -13.31
CA GLY A 4 -2.18 7.91 -12.31
C GLY A 4 -1.36 8.06 -11.05
N PHE A 5 -2.00 8.15 -9.87
CA PHE A 5 -1.28 8.17 -8.60
C PHE A 5 -1.16 6.78 -8.02
N LEU A 6 0.06 6.43 -7.59
CA LEU A 6 0.39 5.18 -6.90
C LEU A 6 0.88 5.49 -5.50
N TYR A 7 0.20 4.96 -4.49
CA TYR A 7 0.54 5.20 -3.09
C TYR A 7 1.33 4.04 -2.49
N ALA A 8 2.50 4.38 -1.94
CA ALA A 8 3.40 3.42 -1.32
C ALA A 8 2.74 2.65 -0.16
N GLY A 9 3.17 1.41 0.03
CA GLY A 9 2.75 0.56 1.13
C GLY A 9 3.79 0.43 2.23
N GLN A 10 3.45 -0.36 3.26
CA GLN A 10 4.37 -0.70 4.35
C GLN A 10 5.65 -1.36 3.81
N GLY A 11 6.79 -0.99 4.39
CA GLY A 11 8.12 -1.49 4.04
C GLY A 11 8.99 -0.45 3.33
N SER A 12 8.43 0.72 2.98
CA SER A 12 9.18 1.83 2.38
C SER A 12 9.45 2.98 3.36
N GLN A 13 8.80 2.99 4.53
CA GLN A 13 8.99 4.00 5.56
C GLN A 13 10.43 4.02 6.11
N HIS A 14 10.90 5.20 6.47
CA HIS A 14 12.18 5.40 7.14
C HIS A 14 12.14 6.66 8.01
N PRO A 15 12.94 6.74 9.08
CA PRO A 15 13.08 7.97 9.86
C PRO A 15 13.52 9.14 8.97
N GLY A 16 12.92 10.30 9.19
CA GLY A 16 13.14 11.51 8.39
C GLY A 16 12.15 11.72 7.25
N MET A 17 11.31 10.74 6.94
CA MET A 17 10.31 10.90 5.87
C MET A 17 9.38 12.08 6.14
N GLY A 18 9.29 13.03 5.20
CA GLY A 18 8.42 14.21 5.26
C GLY A 18 8.95 15.38 6.11
N ALA A 19 10.10 15.25 6.76
CA ALA A 19 10.64 16.33 7.60
C ALA A 19 10.96 17.60 6.79
N ASP A 20 11.60 17.46 5.64
CA ASP A 20 11.92 18.56 4.73
C ASP A 20 10.66 19.23 4.16
N LEU A 21 9.62 18.43 3.88
CA LEU A 21 8.32 18.92 3.41
C LEU A 21 7.59 19.71 4.52
N TYR A 22 7.62 19.19 5.75
CA TYR A 22 7.02 19.82 6.91
C TYR A 22 7.68 21.19 7.22
N GLU A 23 8.99 21.27 7.10
CA GLU A 23 9.73 22.54 7.30
C GLU A 23 9.42 23.57 6.22
N ARG A 24 9.33 23.15 4.96
CA ARG A 24 9.26 24.04 3.79
C ARG A 24 7.85 24.45 3.39
N PHE A 25 6.85 23.57 3.56
CA PHE A 25 5.52 23.77 2.98
C PHE A 25 4.42 23.85 4.04
N PRO A 26 3.80 25.03 4.23
CA PRO A 26 2.70 25.20 5.19
C PRO A 26 1.54 24.24 5.00
N THR A 27 1.18 23.88 3.75
CA THR A 27 0.10 22.95 3.44
C THR A 27 0.41 21.54 3.93
N PHE A 28 1.63 21.04 3.69
CA PHE A 28 2.04 19.74 4.21
C PHE A 28 2.02 19.73 5.74
N ARG A 29 2.52 20.79 6.35
CA ARG A 29 2.52 20.97 7.81
C ARG A 29 1.11 20.92 8.38
N ALA A 30 0.18 21.68 7.80
CA ALA A 30 -1.21 21.71 8.28
C ALA A 30 -1.89 20.34 8.20
N VAL A 31 -1.69 19.60 7.11
CA VAL A 31 -2.22 18.23 6.97
C VAL A 31 -1.60 17.29 7.99
N LEU A 32 -0.28 17.35 8.18
CA LEU A 32 0.40 16.46 9.12
C LEU A 32 0.07 16.79 10.59
N ASP A 33 -0.11 18.06 10.93
CA ASP A 33 -0.54 18.49 12.28
C ASP A 33 -1.96 18.02 12.58
N SER A 34 -2.89 18.15 11.62
CA SER A 34 -4.27 17.62 11.77
C SER A 34 -4.30 16.10 11.91
N ALA A 35 -3.52 15.40 11.06
CA ALA A 35 -3.39 13.95 11.11
C ALA A 35 -2.81 13.44 12.45
N ALA A 36 -1.88 14.20 13.06
CA ALA A 36 -1.31 13.85 14.36
C ALA A 36 -2.33 13.88 15.49
N GLU A 37 -3.42 14.63 15.36
CA GLU A 37 -4.52 14.64 16.33
C GLU A 37 -5.40 13.38 16.27
N GLN A 38 -5.29 12.58 15.20
CA GLN A 38 -6.09 11.37 14.98
C GLN A 38 -5.49 10.11 15.61
N VAL A 39 -4.31 10.21 16.22
CA VAL A 39 -3.57 9.07 16.78
C VAL A 39 -3.19 9.30 18.23
N ASP A 40 -2.91 8.24 18.97
CA ASP A 40 -2.57 8.24 20.41
C ASP A 40 -1.04 8.28 20.68
N PHE A 41 -0.24 8.68 19.69
CA PHE A 41 1.23 8.77 19.78
C PHE A 41 1.73 10.01 19.03
N ASP A 42 2.99 10.39 19.26
CA ASP A 42 3.62 11.50 18.52
C ASP A 42 4.00 11.07 17.10
N LEU A 43 3.07 11.29 16.17
CA LEU A 43 3.21 10.92 14.75
C LEU A 43 4.44 11.60 14.11
N LYS A 44 4.75 12.84 14.50
CA LYS A 44 5.89 13.60 13.97
C LYS A 44 7.20 13.04 14.50
N GLU A 45 7.27 12.76 15.80
CA GLU A 45 8.45 12.11 16.38
C GLU A 45 8.73 10.76 15.69
N VAL A 46 7.73 9.89 15.57
CA VAL A 46 7.86 8.59 14.93
C VAL A 46 8.26 8.71 13.45
N SER A 47 7.70 9.67 12.70
CA SER A 47 8.02 9.87 11.28
C SER A 47 9.41 10.49 11.06
N PHE A 48 9.81 11.44 11.90
CA PHE A 48 11.02 12.25 11.64
C PHE A 48 12.27 11.69 12.31
N THR A 49 12.17 11.17 13.51
CA THR A 49 13.32 10.72 14.30
C THR A 49 13.29 9.26 14.70
N ASP A 50 12.11 8.72 14.96
CA ASP A 50 11.89 7.36 15.43
C ASP A 50 12.82 6.97 16.59
N ALA A 51 12.95 7.84 17.59
CA ALA A 51 13.88 7.68 18.71
C ALA A 51 13.64 6.37 19.49
N ASN A 52 12.40 5.88 19.48
CA ASN A 52 12.01 4.63 20.13
C ASN A 52 12.10 3.39 19.21
N GLY A 53 12.37 3.57 17.89
CA GLY A 53 12.50 2.48 16.93
C GLY A 53 11.20 1.75 16.61
N VAL A 54 10.05 2.45 16.71
CA VAL A 54 8.71 1.85 16.56
C VAL A 54 8.10 2.05 15.16
N LEU A 55 8.69 2.88 14.30
CA LEU A 55 8.17 3.20 12.97
C LEU A 55 7.90 1.95 12.12
N ASN A 56 8.61 0.84 12.36
CA ASN A 56 8.43 -0.41 11.63
C ASN A 56 7.33 -1.33 12.22
N GLU A 57 6.70 -0.96 13.33
CA GLU A 57 5.52 -1.65 13.84
C GLU A 57 4.28 -1.18 13.08
N THR A 58 3.44 -2.13 12.66
CA THR A 58 2.32 -1.89 11.74
C THR A 58 1.37 -0.79 12.22
N ARG A 59 1.10 -0.74 13.51
CA ARG A 59 0.23 0.26 14.14
C ARG A 59 0.74 1.70 14.02
N TYR A 60 2.06 1.90 13.92
CA TYR A 60 2.70 3.20 13.74
C TYR A 60 2.99 3.49 12.26
N THR A 61 3.47 2.47 11.53
CA THR A 61 3.79 2.61 10.09
C THR A 61 2.59 3.14 9.31
N GLN A 62 1.40 2.54 9.51
CA GLN A 62 0.25 2.83 8.65
C GLN A 62 -0.20 4.29 8.75
N PRO A 63 -0.48 4.85 9.93
CA PRO A 63 -0.88 6.26 10.02
C PRO A 63 0.21 7.24 9.60
N CYS A 64 1.49 6.97 9.90
CA CYS A 64 2.61 7.83 9.44
C CYS A 64 2.69 7.89 7.91
N MET A 65 2.56 6.76 7.23
CA MET A 65 2.59 6.66 5.77
C MET A 65 1.39 7.35 5.11
N VAL A 66 0.19 7.17 5.65
CA VAL A 66 -1.03 7.79 5.09
C VAL A 66 -1.04 9.30 5.35
N ALA A 67 -0.59 9.77 6.51
CA ALA A 67 -0.43 11.20 6.79
C ALA A 67 0.57 11.86 5.82
N PHE A 68 1.71 11.21 5.57
CA PHE A 68 2.67 11.65 4.56
C PHE A 68 2.02 11.76 3.18
N ALA A 69 1.33 10.68 2.76
CA ALA A 69 0.69 10.61 1.44
C ALA A 69 -0.40 11.69 1.27
N ALA A 70 -1.20 11.95 2.30
CA ALA A 70 -2.22 13.01 2.30
C ALA A 70 -1.58 14.40 2.16
N GLY A 71 -0.52 14.69 2.92
CA GLY A 71 0.22 15.94 2.80
C GLY A 71 0.83 16.15 1.42
N MET A 72 1.45 15.11 0.84
CA MET A 72 2.02 15.18 -0.52
C MET A 72 0.91 15.35 -1.58
N THR A 73 -0.21 14.68 -1.42
CA THR A 73 -1.37 14.82 -2.32
C THR A 73 -1.88 16.27 -2.31
N ALA A 74 -1.98 16.89 -1.15
CA ALA A 74 -2.36 18.31 -1.03
C ALA A 74 -1.34 19.24 -1.72
N LEU A 75 -0.04 18.98 -1.56
CA LEU A 75 1.02 19.76 -2.24
C LEU A 75 0.98 19.63 -3.76
N LEU A 76 0.67 18.44 -4.28
CA LEU A 76 0.52 18.21 -5.71
C LEU A 76 -0.73 18.96 -6.23
N ALA A 77 -1.84 18.89 -5.50
CA ALA A 77 -3.08 19.59 -5.85
C ALA A 77 -2.90 21.12 -5.91
N GLU A 78 -2.16 21.73 -4.97
CA GLU A 78 -1.81 23.15 -5.02
C GLU A 78 -1.05 23.55 -6.30
N ARG A 79 -0.33 22.61 -6.90
CA ARG A 79 0.42 22.80 -8.15
C ARG A 79 -0.40 22.49 -9.40
N GLY A 80 -1.68 22.14 -9.22
CA GLY A 80 -2.58 21.73 -10.31
C GLY A 80 -2.27 20.32 -10.82
N ILE A 81 -1.53 19.52 -10.06
CA ILE A 81 -1.19 18.13 -10.37
C ILE A 81 -2.19 17.23 -9.62
N VAL A 82 -3.16 16.73 -10.35
CA VAL A 82 -4.25 15.90 -9.81
C VAL A 82 -4.33 14.56 -10.54
N PRO A 83 -4.77 13.49 -9.87
CA PRO A 83 -4.86 12.19 -10.51
C PRO A 83 -6.11 12.03 -11.38
N ALA A 84 -5.96 11.35 -12.51
CA ALA A 84 -7.08 10.83 -13.31
C ALA A 84 -7.51 9.42 -12.86
N ALA A 85 -6.65 8.69 -12.16
CA ALA A 85 -6.93 7.42 -11.51
C ALA A 85 -5.96 7.22 -10.35
N ALA A 86 -6.32 6.40 -9.38
CA ALA A 86 -5.49 6.13 -8.22
C ALA A 86 -5.45 4.63 -7.86
N ALA A 87 -4.31 4.18 -7.36
CA ALA A 87 -4.13 2.90 -6.72
C ALA A 87 -3.12 3.02 -5.58
N GLY A 88 -3.07 2.04 -4.70
CA GLY A 88 -2.08 2.02 -3.64
C GLY A 88 -1.81 0.60 -3.16
N LEU A 89 -0.65 0.37 -2.58
CA LEU A 89 -0.27 -0.95 -2.06
C LEU A 89 -0.74 -1.10 -0.61
N SER A 90 -1.67 -1.99 -0.34
CA SER A 90 -2.18 -2.30 1.00
C SER A 90 -2.73 -1.05 1.72
N LEU A 91 -2.01 -0.50 2.72
CA LEU A 91 -2.39 0.76 3.37
C LEU A 91 -2.51 1.93 2.37
N GLY A 92 -1.73 1.90 1.29
CA GLY A 92 -1.78 2.92 0.23
C GLY A 92 -3.13 2.99 -0.50
N GLU A 93 -3.96 1.94 -0.45
CA GLU A 93 -5.33 1.99 -0.97
C GLU A 93 -6.19 3.01 -0.23
N TYR A 94 -5.97 3.22 1.07
CA TYR A 94 -6.63 4.28 1.84
C TYR A 94 -6.19 5.67 1.36
N SER A 95 -4.91 5.85 1.03
CA SER A 95 -4.42 7.10 0.41
C SER A 95 -5.03 7.32 -0.98
N ALA A 96 -5.19 6.26 -1.77
CA ALA A 96 -5.86 6.35 -3.08
C ALA A 96 -7.35 6.71 -2.95
N LEU A 97 -8.05 6.15 -1.97
CA LEU A 97 -9.44 6.49 -1.66
C LEU A 97 -9.59 7.94 -1.16
N HIS A 98 -8.65 8.41 -0.32
CA HIS A 98 -8.56 9.81 0.08
C HIS A 98 -8.38 10.74 -1.13
N ALA A 99 -7.44 10.46 -2.01
CA ALA A 99 -7.20 11.24 -3.23
C ALA A 99 -8.40 11.23 -4.18
N ALA A 100 -9.20 10.17 -4.16
CA ALA A 100 -10.45 10.07 -4.90
C ALA A 100 -11.65 10.75 -4.21
N GLY A 101 -11.46 11.37 -3.04
CA GLY A 101 -12.48 12.11 -2.31
C GLY A 101 -13.48 11.25 -1.52
N VAL A 102 -13.18 9.97 -1.31
CA VAL A 102 -14.04 9.06 -0.54
C VAL A 102 -14.15 9.48 0.93
N PHE A 103 -13.05 9.92 1.51
CA PHE A 103 -12.96 10.51 2.85
C PHE A 103 -11.81 11.54 2.91
N ASP A 104 -11.80 12.36 3.95
CA ASP A 104 -10.72 13.34 4.16
C ASP A 104 -9.44 12.68 4.72
N ALA A 105 -8.40 13.49 4.89
CA ALA A 105 -7.10 13.02 5.36
C ALA A 105 -7.16 12.48 6.79
N ASP A 106 -7.88 13.18 7.67
CA ASP A 106 -8.01 12.82 9.08
C ASP A 106 -8.72 11.47 9.25
N THR A 107 -9.83 11.28 8.54
CA THR A 107 -10.53 9.98 8.48
C THR A 107 -9.63 8.87 7.93
N ALA A 108 -8.86 9.14 6.86
CA ALA A 108 -7.93 8.15 6.30
C ALA A 108 -6.89 7.70 7.34
N VAL A 109 -6.30 8.65 8.07
CA VAL A 109 -5.27 8.37 9.10
C VAL A 109 -5.87 7.62 10.28
N GLU A 110 -7.02 8.04 10.77
CA GLU A 110 -7.74 7.35 11.86
C GLU A 110 -8.08 5.90 11.49
N LEU A 111 -8.59 5.69 10.27
CA LEU A 111 -8.95 4.36 9.79
C LEU A 111 -7.74 3.42 9.69
N VAL A 112 -6.60 3.90 9.21
CA VAL A 112 -5.40 3.04 9.12
C VAL A 112 -4.70 2.87 10.47
N ALA A 113 -4.85 3.81 11.41
CA ALA A 113 -4.43 3.61 12.80
C ALA A 113 -5.21 2.47 13.45
N PHE A 114 -6.55 2.47 13.27
CA PHE A 114 -7.40 1.37 13.71
C PHE A 114 -7.03 0.06 12.99
N ARG A 115 -6.85 0.09 11.66
CA ARG A 115 -6.47 -1.07 10.84
C ARG A 115 -5.14 -1.68 11.32
N GLY A 116 -4.12 -0.87 11.59
CA GLY A 116 -2.82 -1.33 12.06
C GLY A 116 -2.92 -2.10 13.38
N LYS A 117 -3.67 -1.56 14.35
CA LYS A 117 -3.95 -2.23 15.63
C LYS A 117 -4.70 -3.56 15.43
N ALA A 118 -5.78 -3.55 14.64
CA ALA A 118 -6.58 -4.75 14.38
C ALA A 118 -5.76 -5.85 13.68
N MET A 119 -4.85 -5.49 12.76
CA MET A 119 -3.96 -6.43 12.10
C MET A 119 -2.92 -7.04 13.05
N GLU A 120 -2.36 -6.26 13.96
CA GLU A 120 -1.44 -6.77 14.98
C GLU A 120 -2.14 -7.70 15.97
N GLU A 121 -3.32 -7.34 16.43
CA GLU A 121 -4.16 -8.16 17.32
C GLU A 121 -4.53 -9.50 16.65
N ALA A 122 -4.93 -9.48 15.37
CA ALA A 122 -5.25 -10.69 14.62
C ALA A 122 -4.04 -11.60 14.41
N ALA A 123 -2.84 -11.04 14.37
CA ALA A 123 -1.58 -11.78 14.22
C ALA A 123 -1.05 -12.34 15.55
N ALA A 124 -1.47 -11.78 16.69
CA ALA A 124 -0.92 -12.10 18.00
C ALA A 124 -1.08 -13.58 18.36
N GLY A 125 -0.01 -14.15 18.94
CA GLY A 125 -0.02 -15.53 19.45
C GLY A 125 -0.03 -16.62 18.38
N ARG A 126 0.03 -16.27 17.10
CA ARG A 126 0.04 -17.24 15.99
C ARG A 126 1.40 -17.26 15.28
N PRO A 127 2.14 -18.38 15.31
CA PRO A 127 3.35 -18.51 14.52
C PRO A 127 3.07 -18.37 13.02
N SER A 128 3.50 -17.28 12.43
CA SER A 128 3.25 -16.94 11.04
C SER A 128 4.51 -16.42 10.35
N ALA A 129 4.50 -16.38 9.02
CA ALA A 129 5.58 -15.84 8.23
C ALA A 129 5.08 -15.21 6.93
N MET A 130 5.86 -14.28 6.40
CA MET A 130 5.77 -13.83 5.01
C MET A 130 7.13 -13.93 4.33
N VAL A 131 7.14 -14.37 3.08
CA VAL A 131 8.36 -14.62 2.31
C VAL A 131 8.23 -14.06 0.90
N ALA A 132 9.12 -13.17 0.50
CA ALA A 132 9.21 -12.71 -0.87
C ALA A 132 9.89 -13.78 -1.73
N VAL A 133 9.19 -14.24 -2.78
CA VAL A 133 9.67 -15.22 -3.76
C VAL A 133 10.01 -14.51 -5.05
N LEU A 134 11.28 -14.64 -5.48
CA LEU A 134 11.80 -13.97 -6.67
C LEU A 134 12.12 -14.96 -7.78
N GLY A 135 11.72 -14.60 -9.01
CA GLY A 135 12.07 -15.35 -10.20
C GLY A 135 11.24 -16.59 -10.45
N LEU A 136 10.04 -16.68 -9.88
CA LEU A 136 9.06 -17.74 -10.12
C LEU A 136 7.77 -17.12 -10.65
N ASP A 137 7.05 -17.80 -11.53
CA ASP A 137 5.76 -17.39 -12.03
C ASP A 137 4.62 -17.73 -11.05
N ARG A 138 3.43 -17.12 -11.29
CA ARG A 138 2.23 -17.28 -10.45
C ARG A 138 1.77 -18.74 -10.36
N ALA A 139 1.76 -19.48 -11.48
CA ALA A 139 1.23 -20.84 -11.53
C ALA A 139 2.13 -21.82 -10.76
N ALA A 140 3.45 -21.70 -10.94
CA ALA A 140 4.42 -22.53 -10.23
C ALA A 140 4.39 -22.26 -8.71
N LEU A 141 4.25 -20.99 -8.29
CA LEU A 141 4.15 -20.66 -6.86
C LEU A 141 2.80 -21.12 -6.28
N GLN A 142 1.70 -20.99 -7.03
CA GLN A 142 0.39 -21.51 -6.60
C GLN A 142 0.42 -23.04 -6.41
N ALA A 143 1.11 -23.76 -7.30
CA ALA A 143 1.29 -25.21 -7.14
C ALA A 143 2.07 -25.55 -5.87
N ALA A 144 3.11 -24.75 -5.53
CA ALA A 144 3.84 -24.89 -4.26
C ALA A 144 2.94 -24.64 -3.04
N CYS A 145 2.09 -23.62 -3.07
CA CYS A 145 1.11 -23.35 -2.02
C CYS A 145 0.12 -24.52 -1.84
N ASN A 146 -0.43 -25.03 -2.94
CA ASN A 146 -1.39 -26.13 -2.91
C ASN A 146 -0.78 -27.41 -2.31
N GLU A 147 0.48 -27.70 -2.63
CA GLU A 147 1.21 -28.86 -2.09
C GLU A 147 1.57 -28.68 -0.60
N ALA A 148 1.91 -27.43 -0.18
CA ALA A 148 2.25 -27.10 1.19
C ALA A 148 1.00 -26.95 2.10
N ALA A 149 -0.21 -26.87 1.56
CA ALA A 149 -1.44 -26.62 2.31
C ALA A 149 -1.77 -27.72 3.36
N LYS A 150 -1.17 -28.91 3.25
CA LYS A 150 -1.24 -29.96 4.27
C LYS A 150 -0.56 -29.59 5.59
N GLU A 151 0.38 -28.65 5.58
CA GLU A 151 1.11 -28.16 6.74
C GLU A 151 0.42 -26.96 7.42
N GLY A 152 -0.66 -26.43 6.83
CA GLY A 152 -1.42 -25.31 7.34
C GLY A 152 -1.78 -24.27 6.26
N CYS A 153 -2.29 -23.14 6.69
CA CYS A 153 -2.68 -22.06 5.78
C CYS A 153 -1.45 -21.39 5.14
N VAL A 154 -1.37 -21.40 3.81
CA VAL A 154 -0.41 -20.65 3.01
C VAL A 154 -1.02 -20.20 1.70
N VAL A 155 -0.82 -18.94 1.34
CA VAL A 155 -1.31 -18.35 0.10
C VAL A 155 -0.26 -17.42 -0.51
N ILE A 156 -0.46 -17.07 -1.77
CA ILE A 156 0.24 -15.92 -2.35
C ILE A 156 -0.46 -14.66 -1.84
N ALA A 157 0.13 -13.99 -0.87
CA ALA A 157 -0.43 -12.78 -0.25
C ALA A 157 -0.30 -11.54 -1.15
N ASN A 158 0.79 -11.43 -1.94
CA ASN A 158 0.97 -10.32 -2.87
C ASN A 158 1.46 -10.80 -4.24
N TYR A 159 0.81 -10.30 -5.27
CA TYR A 159 1.25 -10.36 -6.67
C TYR A 159 1.82 -8.98 -7.02
N ASN A 160 3.11 -8.74 -6.71
CA ASN A 160 3.69 -7.39 -6.79
C ASN A 160 4.00 -6.98 -8.24
N CYS A 161 4.72 -7.82 -8.98
CA CYS A 161 5.07 -7.64 -10.39
C CYS A 161 5.55 -8.98 -10.96
N PRO A 162 5.78 -9.11 -12.28
CA PRO A 162 6.32 -10.32 -12.87
C PRO A 162 7.59 -10.80 -12.17
N GLY A 163 7.56 -12.05 -11.68
CA GLY A 163 8.67 -12.67 -10.96
C GLY A 163 8.95 -12.13 -9.56
N GLN A 164 7.99 -11.41 -8.94
CA GLN A 164 8.07 -11.00 -7.55
C GLN A 164 6.72 -11.17 -6.85
N LEU A 165 6.60 -12.24 -6.09
CA LEU A 165 5.42 -12.67 -5.36
C LEU A 165 5.73 -12.75 -3.87
N VAL A 166 4.71 -12.73 -3.01
CA VAL A 166 4.90 -12.88 -1.56
C VAL A 166 4.01 -14.01 -1.05
N LEU A 167 4.61 -15.00 -0.40
CA LEU A 167 3.90 -15.99 0.40
C LEU A 167 3.53 -15.42 1.75
N GLY A 168 2.36 -15.77 2.26
CA GLY A 168 1.93 -15.46 3.62
C GLY A 168 1.12 -16.61 4.20
N GLY A 169 1.22 -16.81 5.52
CA GLY A 169 0.48 -17.87 6.18
C GLY A 169 1.09 -18.35 7.49
N GLU A 170 0.70 -19.55 7.92
CA GLU A 170 1.30 -20.24 9.05
C GLU A 170 2.75 -20.60 8.77
N LYS A 171 3.61 -20.41 9.74
CA LYS A 171 5.06 -20.53 9.58
C LYS A 171 5.50 -21.83 8.92
N ALA A 172 5.00 -22.99 9.40
CA ALA A 172 5.35 -24.28 8.85
C ALA A 172 4.95 -24.43 7.37
N ALA A 173 3.74 -23.99 7.03
CA ALA A 173 3.23 -24.06 5.66
C ALA A 173 3.99 -23.10 4.71
N VAL A 174 4.35 -21.90 5.17
CA VAL A 174 5.17 -20.96 4.40
C VAL A 174 6.59 -21.49 4.19
N GLU A 175 7.19 -22.12 5.20
CA GLU A 175 8.51 -22.76 5.08
C GLU A 175 8.48 -23.90 4.07
N ALA A 176 7.45 -24.77 4.11
CA ALA A 176 7.26 -25.85 3.15
C ALA A 176 7.04 -25.29 1.72
N ALA A 177 6.15 -24.31 1.55
CA ALA A 177 5.92 -23.66 0.25
C ALA A 177 7.19 -22.98 -0.30
N SER A 178 8.00 -22.38 0.57
CA SER A 178 9.28 -21.76 0.17
C SER A 178 10.31 -22.78 -0.31
N ALA A 179 10.37 -23.98 0.33
CA ALA A 179 11.22 -25.09 -0.13
C ALA A 179 10.78 -25.59 -1.51
N LEU A 180 9.50 -25.86 -1.68
CA LEU A 180 8.90 -26.28 -2.95
C LEU A 180 9.08 -25.20 -4.05
N ALA A 181 8.96 -23.92 -3.71
CA ALA A 181 9.22 -22.83 -4.65
C ALA A 181 10.66 -22.85 -5.18
N LYS A 182 11.65 -23.13 -4.32
CA LYS A 182 13.06 -23.27 -4.73
C LYS A 182 13.25 -24.45 -5.65
N GLU A 183 12.65 -25.62 -5.34
CA GLU A 183 12.68 -26.81 -6.21
C GLU A 183 12.05 -26.54 -7.59
N LYS A 184 11.02 -25.69 -7.64
CA LYS A 184 10.35 -25.27 -8.87
C LYS A 184 11.09 -24.12 -9.61
N GLY A 185 12.26 -23.69 -9.11
CA GLY A 185 13.14 -22.73 -9.80
C GLY A 185 13.11 -21.30 -9.28
N ALA A 186 12.52 -21.02 -8.13
CA ALA A 186 12.60 -19.70 -7.50
C ALA A 186 14.08 -19.33 -7.25
N ARG A 187 14.50 -18.16 -7.71
CA ARG A 187 15.87 -17.68 -7.55
C ARG A 187 16.21 -17.34 -6.09
N ARG A 188 15.25 -16.79 -5.36
CA ARG A 188 15.38 -16.43 -3.95
C ARG A 188 14.04 -16.52 -3.24
N CYS A 189 14.07 -16.93 -1.96
CA CYS A 189 12.98 -16.81 -1.01
C CYS A 189 13.52 -16.02 0.19
N LEU A 190 13.04 -14.80 0.37
CA LEU A 190 13.56 -13.84 1.35
C LEU A 190 12.50 -13.63 2.44
N PRO A 191 12.75 -14.03 3.69
CA PRO A 191 11.86 -13.73 4.80
C PRO A 191 11.64 -12.22 4.96
N LEU A 192 10.38 -11.81 5.16
CA LEU A 192 10.03 -10.43 5.42
C LEU A 192 9.93 -10.20 6.94
N LYS A 193 10.42 -9.05 7.40
CA LYS A 193 10.30 -8.61 8.80
C LYS A 193 8.96 -7.92 8.99
N VAL A 194 7.91 -8.71 9.21
CA VAL A 194 6.54 -8.23 9.43
C VAL A 194 5.95 -8.93 10.64
N SER A 195 4.97 -8.29 11.30
CA SER A 195 4.36 -8.76 12.54
C SER A 195 3.27 -9.82 12.34
N GLY A 196 2.88 -10.12 11.10
CA GLY A 196 1.78 -11.07 10.87
C GLY A 196 1.65 -11.56 9.43
N PRO A 197 0.76 -12.54 9.22
CA PRO A 197 0.48 -13.13 7.91
C PRO A 197 -0.51 -12.27 7.13
N PHE A 198 -0.12 -11.03 6.82
CA PHE A 198 -0.98 -10.03 6.18
C PHE A 198 -1.49 -10.50 4.82
N HIS A 199 -2.70 -10.08 4.47
CA HIS A 199 -3.35 -10.44 3.19
C HIS A 199 -3.54 -11.94 3.01
N THR A 200 -3.84 -12.64 4.11
CA THR A 200 -4.21 -14.05 4.13
C THR A 200 -5.53 -14.24 4.87
N PRO A 201 -6.22 -15.39 4.70
CA PRO A 201 -7.43 -15.70 5.47
C PRO A 201 -7.26 -15.65 6.99
N LEU A 202 -6.03 -15.74 7.49
CA LEU A 202 -5.70 -15.63 8.92
C LEU A 202 -5.97 -14.23 9.49
N MET A 203 -6.13 -13.23 8.62
CA MET A 203 -6.50 -11.85 8.98
C MET A 203 -8.03 -11.63 9.09
N ALA A 204 -8.86 -12.67 8.99
CA ALA A 204 -10.30 -12.54 9.14
C ALA A 204 -10.73 -11.77 10.41
N PRO A 205 -10.11 -11.96 11.59
CA PRO A 205 -10.47 -11.17 12.77
C PRO A 205 -10.24 -9.66 12.59
N ALA A 206 -9.20 -9.25 11.85
CA ALA A 206 -8.99 -7.85 11.49
C ALA A 206 -10.07 -7.35 10.52
N GLY A 207 -10.48 -8.20 9.58
CA GLY A 207 -11.60 -7.91 8.68
C GLY A 207 -12.90 -7.67 9.43
N ASP A 208 -13.22 -8.52 10.41
CA ASP A 208 -14.42 -8.39 11.26
C ASP A 208 -14.40 -7.09 12.07
N ALA A 209 -13.25 -6.75 12.67
CA ALA A 209 -13.07 -5.51 13.41
C ALA A 209 -13.25 -4.27 12.50
N LEU A 210 -12.69 -4.31 11.28
CA LEU A 210 -12.88 -3.26 10.29
C LEU A 210 -14.33 -3.14 9.84
N ALA A 211 -15.02 -4.26 9.61
CA ALA A 211 -16.45 -4.25 9.24
C ALA A 211 -17.30 -3.52 10.28
N GLU A 212 -17.02 -3.75 11.56
CA GLU A 212 -17.72 -3.06 12.65
C GLU A 212 -17.36 -1.56 12.70
N ARG A 213 -16.05 -1.22 12.56
CA ARG A 213 -15.60 0.19 12.54
C ARG A 213 -16.23 0.97 11.40
N PHE A 214 -16.35 0.38 10.22
CA PHE A 214 -16.88 1.05 9.03
C PHE A 214 -18.37 1.39 9.12
N ARG A 215 -19.14 0.84 10.04
CA ARG A 215 -20.57 1.17 10.25
C ARG A 215 -20.79 2.63 10.62
N THR A 216 -19.79 3.27 11.19
CA THR A 216 -19.86 4.67 11.66
C THR A 216 -19.08 5.63 10.79
N VAL A 217 -18.56 5.15 9.64
CA VAL A 217 -17.77 5.95 8.71
C VAL A 217 -18.59 6.26 7.47
N GLU A 218 -18.56 7.50 7.04
CA GLU A 218 -19.14 7.91 5.78
C GLU A 218 -18.16 7.64 4.64
N PHE A 219 -18.56 6.80 3.68
CA PHE A 219 -17.83 6.55 2.45
C PHE A 219 -18.54 7.24 1.30
N ARG A 220 -17.96 8.34 0.81
CA ARG A 220 -18.48 9.05 -0.38
C ARG A 220 -18.12 8.29 -1.65
N GLU A 221 -18.85 8.59 -2.74
CA GLU A 221 -18.49 8.05 -4.05
C GLU A 221 -17.15 8.63 -4.54
N PRO A 222 -16.25 7.79 -5.07
CA PRO A 222 -14.97 8.27 -5.58
C PRO A 222 -15.18 9.14 -6.82
N GLN A 223 -14.48 10.26 -6.89
CA GLN A 223 -14.54 11.22 -7.98
C GLN A 223 -13.69 10.83 -9.19
N ILE A 224 -12.79 9.88 -8.99
CA ILE A 224 -11.92 9.28 -10.01
C ILE A 224 -11.88 7.76 -9.82
N PRO A 225 -11.55 6.98 -10.86
CA PRO A 225 -11.35 5.55 -10.72
C PRO A 225 -10.29 5.21 -9.67
N VAL A 226 -10.62 4.26 -8.79
CA VAL A 226 -9.70 3.65 -7.83
C VAL A 226 -9.58 2.17 -8.15
N ILE A 227 -8.34 1.66 -8.19
CA ILE A 227 -8.06 0.25 -8.41
C ILE A 227 -7.88 -0.43 -7.05
N PHE A 228 -8.74 -1.41 -6.76
CA PHE A 228 -8.77 -2.11 -5.47
C PHE A 228 -7.82 -3.31 -5.46
N ASN A 229 -7.04 -3.45 -4.39
CA ASN A 229 -6.02 -4.49 -4.24
C ASN A 229 -6.57 -5.90 -4.36
N CYS A 230 -7.72 -6.17 -3.74
CA CYS A 230 -8.32 -7.50 -3.75
C CYS A 230 -8.99 -7.88 -5.09
N LEU A 231 -9.01 -6.97 -6.06
CA LEU A 231 -9.56 -7.17 -7.39
C LEU A 231 -8.49 -7.03 -8.49
N GLY A 232 -7.49 -6.16 -8.31
CA GLY A 232 -6.60 -5.70 -9.38
C GLY A 232 -7.34 -4.86 -10.45
N ALA A 233 -8.49 -4.31 -10.09
CA ALA A 233 -9.42 -3.60 -10.96
C ALA A 233 -10.27 -2.59 -10.17
N GLU A 234 -11.06 -1.78 -10.87
CA GLU A 234 -12.11 -0.95 -10.26
C GLU A 234 -13.17 -1.82 -9.59
N ARG A 235 -13.91 -1.24 -8.66
CA ARG A 235 -15.03 -1.94 -8.02
C ARG A 235 -16.14 -2.22 -9.03
N PRO A 236 -16.77 -3.40 -8.95
CA PRO A 236 -18.00 -3.69 -9.69
C PRO A 236 -19.16 -2.80 -9.21
N ASP A 237 -20.08 -2.48 -10.11
CA ASP A 237 -21.30 -1.75 -9.77
C ASP A 237 -22.06 -2.44 -8.63
N GLY A 238 -22.55 -1.62 -7.70
CA GLY A 238 -23.30 -2.09 -6.53
C GLY A 238 -22.46 -2.68 -5.39
N THR A 239 -21.15 -2.83 -5.56
CA THR A 239 -20.26 -3.29 -4.47
C THR A 239 -19.89 -2.11 -3.57
N ALA A 240 -20.07 -2.23 -2.27
CA ALA A 240 -19.71 -1.18 -1.33
C ALA A 240 -18.19 -1.13 -1.06
N ILE A 241 -17.62 0.08 -0.95
CA ILE A 241 -16.19 0.25 -0.63
C ILE A 241 -15.79 -0.44 0.69
N PRO A 242 -16.57 -0.31 1.79
CA PRO A 242 -16.26 -1.03 3.03
C PRO A 242 -16.09 -2.53 2.85
N GLU A 243 -16.92 -3.18 2.04
CA GLU A 243 -16.82 -4.62 1.77
C GLU A 243 -15.49 -4.99 1.10
N LEU A 244 -15.01 -4.14 0.17
CA LEU A 244 -13.73 -4.34 -0.50
C LEU A 244 -12.55 -4.14 0.45
N LEU A 245 -12.62 -3.16 1.36
CA LEU A 245 -11.57 -2.92 2.36
C LEU A 245 -11.52 -4.05 3.41
N VAL A 246 -12.67 -4.59 3.82
CA VAL A 246 -12.74 -5.79 4.68
C VAL A 246 -12.14 -7.00 3.96
N ARG A 247 -12.47 -7.19 2.68
CA ARG A 247 -11.88 -8.25 1.87
C ARG A 247 -10.38 -8.05 1.68
N GLN A 248 -9.93 -6.82 1.46
CA GLN A 248 -8.53 -6.48 1.19
C GLN A 248 -7.57 -6.94 2.28
N VAL A 249 -7.93 -6.76 3.57
CA VAL A 249 -7.02 -7.10 4.68
C VAL A 249 -6.79 -8.60 4.83
N GLN A 250 -7.72 -9.43 4.36
CA GLN A 250 -7.72 -10.90 4.51
C GLN A 250 -7.59 -11.67 3.20
N SER A 251 -7.26 -11.00 2.09
CA SER A 251 -7.07 -11.61 0.78
C SER A 251 -5.89 -11.01 0.03
N SER A 252 -5.47 -11.69 -1.03
CA SER A 252 -4.31 -11.30 -1.85
C SER A 252 -4.40 -9.89 -2.40
N VAL A 253 -3.25 -9.23 -2.48
CA VAL A 253 -3.04 -7.95 -3.16
C VAL A 253 -2.59 -8.21 -4.60
N TYR A 254 -3.38 -7.79 -5.57
CA TYR A 254 -3.12 -7.96 -7.01
C TYR A 254 -2.49 -6.69 -7.60
N MET A 255 -1.28 -6.31 -7.13
CA MET A 255 -0.62 -5.07 -7.56
C MET A 255 -0.20 -5.11 -9.03
N GLU A 256 0.31 -6.25 -9.52
CA GLU A 256 0.64 -6.42 -10.94
C GLU A 256 -0.58 -6.19 -11.84
N ASP A 257 -1.73 -6.75 -11.46
CA ASP A 257 -2.98 -6.61 -12.21
C ASP A 257 -3.48 -5.16 -12.14
N SER A 258 -3.35 -4.50 -10.98
CA SER A 258 -3.65 -3.08 -10.80
C SER A 258 -2.83 -2.19 -11.73
N LEU A 259 -1.52 -2.44 -11.85
CA LEU A 259 -0.65 -1.68 -12.75
C LEU A 259 -1.00 -1.90 -14.23
N ARG A 260 -1.31 -3.14 -14.63
CA ARG A 260 -1.78 -3.45 -15.99
C ARG A 260 -3.12 -2.76 -16.28
N ARG A 261 -4.03 -2.74 -15.30
CA ARG A 261 -5.31 -2.05 -15.44
C ARG A 261 -5.11 -0.54 -15.61
N MET A 262 -4.27 0.09 -14.78
CA MET A 262 -3.95 1.51 -14.91
C MET A 262 -3.32 1.85 -16.27
N ALA A 263 -2.40 1.04 -16.77
CA ALA A 263 -1.83 1.23 -18.11
C ALA A 263 -2.89 1.17 -19.22
N ALA A 264 -3.91 0.33 -19.07
CA ALA A 264 -5.01 0.22 -20.03
C ALA A 264 -6.01 1.41 -19.97
N MET A 265 -5.87 2.33 -19.02
CA MET A 265 -6.76 3.50 -18.85
C MET A 265 -6.34 4.71 -19.70
N GLY A 266 -5.26 4.61 -20.49
CA GLY A 266 -4.77 5.72 -21.32
C GLY A 266 -4.13 6.85 -20.51
N LEU A 267 -3.46 6.50 -19.42
CA LEU A 267 -2.67 7.43 -18.62
C LEU A 267 -1.36 7.77 -19.33
N ASP A 268 -0.93 9.02 -19.21
CA ASP A 268 0.33 9.49 -19.79
C ASP A 268 1.55 9.11 -18.92
N ALA A 269 1.37 9.05 -17.62
CA ALA A 269 2.39 8.66 -16.65
C ALA A 269 1.79 8.25 -15.30
N LEU A 270 2.59 7.56 -14.49
CA LEU A 270 2.29 7.27 -13.09
C LEU A 270 3.16 8.13 -12.16
N VAL A 271 2.62 8.48 -11.00
CA VAL A 271 3.36 9.18 -9.94
C VAL A 271 3.29 8.32 -8.68
N GLU A 272 4.42 7.78 -8.26
CA GLU A 272 4.55 7.10 -6.97
C GLU A 272 4.69 8.13 -5.86
N ILE A 273 3.77 8.12 -4.90
CA ILE A 273 3.70 9.02 -3.75
C ILE A 273 4.02 8.22 -2.49
N GLY A 274 5.08 8.61 -1.81
CA GLY A 274 5.53 7.96 -0.57
C GLY A 274 7.05 7.81 -0.51
N PRO A 275 7.57 7.37 0.64
CA PRO A 275 8.99 7.11 0.77
C PRO A 275 9.42 5.93 -0.12
N GLY A 276 10.61 6.03 -0.69
CA GLY A 276 11.22 5.01 -1.53
C GLY A 276 10.70 4.98 -2.98
N LYS A 277 11.02 3.89 -3.69
CA LYS A 277 10.73 3.73 -5.12
C LYS A 277 10.32 2.29 -5.47
N ALA A 278 9.64 1.63 -4.55
CA ALA A 278 9.25 0.22 -4.70
C ALA A 278 8.23 0.03 -5.83
N LEU A 279 7.19 0.87 -5.87
CA LEU A 279 6.15 0.80 -6.89
C LEU A 279 6.69 1.18 -8.27
N SER A 280 7.58 2.17 -8.36
CA SER A 280 8.31 2.49 -9.60
C SER A 280 9.09 1.28 -10.12
N GLY A 281 9.68 0.49 -9.22
CA GLY A 281 10.32 -0.78 -9.57
C GLY A 281 9.34 -1.82 -10.11
N PHE A 282 8.12 -1.88 -9.57
CA PHE A 282 7.07 -2.77 -10.07
C PHE A 282 6.53 -2.31 -11.42
N VAL A 283 6.30 -1.00 -11.60
CA VAL A 283 5.86 -0.41 -12.88
C VAL A 283 6.84 -0.77 -13.99
N LYS A 284 8.14 -0.52 -13.79
CA LYS A 284 9.20 -0.82 -14.79
C LYS A 284 9.26 -2.29 -15.20
N LYS A 285 8.83 -3.22 -14.35
CA LYS A 285 8.79 -4.66 -14.66
C LYS A 285 7.46 -5.10 -15.26
N THR A 286 6.37 -4.39 -14.98
CA THR A 286 5.01 -4.79 -15.35
C THR A 286 4.55 -4.10 -16.63
N VAL A 287 4.78 -2.79 -16.75
CA VAL A 287 4.32 -1.91 -17.83
C VAL A 287 5.43 -0.89 -18.16
N PRO A 288 6.58 -1.37 -18.68
CA PRO A 288 7.78 -0.55 -18.88
C PRO A 288 7.59 0.62 -19.86
N GLU A 289 6.55 0.56 -20.68
CA GLU A 289 6.17 1.61 -21.63
C GLU A 289 5.52 2.82 -20.96
N LEU A 290 4.99 2.68 -19.73
CA LEU A 290 4.34 3.77 -19.01
C LEU A 290 5.37 4.47 -18.11
N PRO A 291 5.66 5.77 -18.36
CA PRO A 291 6.57 6.53 -17.50
C PRO A 291 6.11 6.54 -16.04
N VAL A 292 7.06 6.48 -15.12
CA VAL A 292 6.77 6.60 -13.68
C VAL A 292 7.75 7.56 -13.01
N TYR A 293 7.21 8.48 -12.23
CA TYR A 293 7.93 9.43 -11.40
C TYR A 293 7.70 9.08 -9.93
N ALA A 294 8.73 9.15 -9.11
CA ALA A 294 8.58 8.99 -7.67
C ALA A 294 8.74 10.35 -6.98
N VAL A 295 7.94 10.62 -5.97
CA VAL A 295 7.97 11.85 -5.19
C VAL A 295 7.88 11.56 -3.71
N GLU A 296 8.97 11.89 -3.02
CA GLU A 296 9.12 11.77 -1.57
C GLU A 296 9.58 13.08 -0.95
N THR A 297 10.55 13.76 -1.57
CA THR A 297 11.23 14.94 -1.02
C THR A 297 10.76 16.22 -1.67
N ALA A 298 11.07 17.36 -1.03
CA ALA A 298 10.83 18.70 -1.60
C ALA A 298 11.51 18.87 -2.97
N ALA A 299 12.73 18.37 -3.13
CA ALA A 299 13.46 18.46 -4.39
C ALA A 299 12.78 17.63 -5.50
N GLU A 300 12.33 16.40 -5.19
CA GLU A 300 11.60 15.56 -6.15
C GLU A 300 10.23 16.18 -6.52
N LEU A 301 9.55 16.82 -5.57
CA LEU A 301 8.31 17.57 -5.83
C LEU A 301 8.52 18.74 -6.80
N GLU A 302 9.58 19.50 -6.63
CA GLU A 302 9.94 20.61 -7.51
C GLU A 302 10.27 20.08 -8.92
N GLN A 303 11.11 19.05 -9.00
CA GLN A 303 11.48 18.41 -10.27
C GLN A 303 10.27 17.84 -11.02
N LEU A 304 9.37 17.15 -10.31
CA LEU A 304 8.12 16.63 -10.89
C LEU A 304 7.26 17.78 -11.42
N THR A 305 7.13 18.86 -10.65
CA THR A 305 6.34 20.03 -11.05
C THR A 305 6.87 20.65 -12.33
N GLU A 306 8.18 20.82 -12.47
CA GLU A 306 8.82 21.32 -13.69
C GLU A 306 8.62 20.39 -14.88
N THR A 307 8.79 19.08 -14.67
CA THR A 307 8.60 18.06 -15.70
C THR A 307 7.18 18.08 -16.27
N ILE A 308 6.17 18.13 -15.41
CA ILE A 308 4.76 18.13 -15.83
C ILE A 308 4.40 19.44 -16.53
N LYS A 309 4.86 20.60 -16.04
CA LYS A 309 4.64 21.91 -16.69
C LYS A 309 5.31 21.98 -18.07
N GLY A 310 6.55 21.48 -18.19
CA GLY A 310 7.28 21.45 -19.44
C GLY A 310 6.64 20.53 -20.51
N ALA A 311 5.98 19.47 -20.09
CA ALA A 311 5.25 18.57 -21.00
C ALA A 311 3.87 19.09 -21.43
N SER A 312 3.40 20.21 -20.84
CA SER A 312 2.10 20.82 -21.15
C SER A 312 2.23 22.03 -22.08
N LEU A 313 3.45 22.38 -22.48
CA LEU A 313 3.81 23.41 -23.48
C LEU A 313 4.12 22.75 -24.83
#